data_36de9d580be852297f504e5a0489b914
#
_entry.id   36de9d580be852297f504e5a0489b914
#
_cell.length_a   1.000
_cell.length_b   1.000
_cell.length_c   1.000
_cell.angle_alpha   90.00
_cell.angle_beta   90.00
_cell.angle_gamma   90.00
#
_symmetry.space_group_name_H-M   'P 1'
#
loop_
_entity.id
_entity.type
_entity.pdbx_description
1 polymer ?
#
loop_
_entity_poly.entity_id
_entity_poly.type
_entity_poly.pdbx_seq_one_letter_code
_entity_poly.pdbx_strand_id
1 'polypeptide(L)'
;MKKDAKEESVWYVARIKAAKENRNLRSRESASEILMMHPSTLADYELGVTKRIPPESVELMSTAYHAPELRNYYCKHICPLGADIPEINDIEDLDRLTIKAVAIFRNLGNVQDQLITITEDGVISEDERPRMQFIIDTLDKVSSVAQSLKCWA
;
A
#
# COMPACT_ATOMS: atom_id res chain seq x y z
N MET A 1 -25.39 2.79 25.37
CA MET A 1 -25.13 2.07 24.12
C MET A 1 -23.94 2.73 23.44
N LYS A 2 -22.76 2.09 23.52
CA LYS A 2 -21.57 2.53 22.75
C LYS A 2 -21.86 2.21 21.29
N LYS A 3 -21.91 3.24 20.44
CA LYS A 3 -21.92 3.12 18.99
C LYS A 3 -20.53 2.61 18.61
N ASP A 4 -20.44 1.33 18.27
CA ASP A 4 -19.21 0.76 17.73
C ASP A 4 -18.81 1.63 16.54
N ALA A 5 -17.65 2.25 16.62
CA ALA A 5 -17.06 2.98 15.52
C ALA A 5 -16.77 1.93 14.43
N LYS A 6 -17.68 1.82 13.48
CA LYS A 6 -17.49 1.01 12.28
C LYS A 6 -16.28 1.62 11.59
N GLU A 7 -15.20 0.87 11.55
CA GLU A 7 -13.96 1.28 10.89
C GLU A 7 -14.32 1.69 9.45
N GLU A 8 -14.09 2.96 9.11
CA GLU A 8 -14.45 3.47 7.79
C GLU A 8 -13.57 2.78 6.75
N SER A 9 -14.20 2.22 5.72
CA SER A 9 -13.52 1.54 4.63
C SER A 9 -12.51 2.48 3.95
N VAL A 10 -11.34 1.96 3.58
CA VAL A 10 -10.30 2.72 2.87
C VAL A 10 -10.82 3.36 1.58
N TRP A 11 -11.77 2.70 0.90
CA TRP A 11 -12.43 3.20 -0.32
C TRP A 11 -13.25 4.45 -0.03
N TYR A 12 -14.02 4.42 1.05
CA TYR A 12 -14.81 5.57 1.50
C TYR A 12 -13.92 6.73 1.92
N VAL A 13 -12.91 6.46 2.75
CA VAL A 13 -11.97 7.48 3.24
C VAL A 13 -11.26 8.17 2.09
N ALA A 14 -10.78 7.42 1.10
CA ALA A 14 -10.10 7.95 -0.08
C ALA A 14 -11.04 8.85 -0.91
N ARG A 15 -12.29 8.41 -1.13
CA ARG A 15 -13.27 9.24 -1.85
C ARG A 15 -13.56 10.55 -1.12
N ILE A 16 -13.80 10.51 0.20
CA ILE A 16 -14.10 11.72 0.99
C ILE A 16 -12.89 12.67 1.06
N LYS A 17 -11.67 12.11 1.10
CA LYS A 17 -10.45 12.92 0.99
C LYS A 17 -10.39 13.64 -0.35
N ALA A 18 -10.59 12.94 -1.45
CA ALA A 18 -10.61 13.50 -2.81
C ALA A 18 -11.78 14.48 -3.03
N ALA A 19 -12.89 14.31 -2.32
CA ALA A 19 -14.06 15.22 -2.39
C ALA A 19 -13.78 16.62 -1.88
N LYS A 20 -12.66 16.86 -1.18
CA LYS A 20 -12.22 18.18 -0.76
C LYS A 20 -11.79 19.02 -1.97
N GLU A 21 -11.20 18.37 -2.96
CA GLU A 21 -10.71 19.00 -4.19
C GLU A 21 -11.72 18.89 -5.34
N ASN A 22 -12.43 17.76 -5.44
CA ASN A 22 -13.43 17.51 -6.46
C ASN A 22 -14.81 17.26 -5.85
N ARG A 23 -15.71 18.27 -5.94
CA ARG A 23 -17.06 18.22 -5.38
C ARG A 23 -17.93 17.09 -5.93
N ASN A 24 -17.67 16.61 -7.14
CA ASN A 24 -18.41 15.50 -7.76
C ASN A 24 -18.14 14.15 -7.06
N LEU A 25 -17.15 14.07 -6.18
CA LEU A 25 -16.86 12.87 -5.39
C LEU A 25 -17.57 12.86 -4.02
N ARG A 26 -18.37 13.90 -3.68
CA ARG A 26 -19.05 14.00 -2.38
C ARG A 26 -20.14 12.96 -2.19
N SER A 27 -20.98 12.76 -3.20
CA SER A 27 -22.04 11.74 -3.17
C SER A 27 -21.61 10.48 -3.93
N ARG A 28 -22.21 9.34 -3.56
CA ARG A 28 -21.97 8.08 -4.30
C ARG A 28 -22.55 8.14 -5.71
N GLU A 29 -23.67 8.84 -5.88
CA GLU A 29 -24.33 9.01 -7.16
C GLU A 29 -23.40 9.67 -8.17
N SER A 30 -22.88 10.86 -7.84
CA SER A 30 -22.00 11.59 -8.75
C SER A 30 -20.62 10.94 -8.89
N ALA A 31 -20.09 10.31 -7.84
CA ALA A 31 -18.83 9.57 -7.91
C ALA A 31 -18.95 8.33 -8.79
N SER A 32 -20.09 7.63 -8.75
CA SER A 32 -20.33 6.43 -9.56
C SER A 32 -20.39 6.73 -11.06
N GLU A 33 -20.85 7.91 -11.44
CA GLU A 33 -20.81 8.36 -12.85
C GLU A 33 -19.36 8.52 -13.34
N ILE A 34 -18.48 9.11 -12.53
CA ILE A 34 -17.04 9.24 -12.84
C ILE A 34 -16.37 7.87 -12.94
N LEU A 35 -16.74 6.97 -12.04
CA LEU A 35 -16.19 5.62 -11.96
C LEU A 35 -16.83 4.64 -12.94
N MET A 36 -17.80 5.08 -13.73
CA MET A 36 -18.54 4.26 -14.69
C MET A 36 -19.10 2.97 -14.07
N MET A 37 -19.61 3.05 -12.84
CA MET A 37 -20.21 1.94 -12.11
C MET A 37 -21.56 2.34 -11.51
N HIS A 38 -22.37 1.35 -11.10
CA HIS A 38 -23.65 1.64 -10.44
C HIS A 38 -23.42 2.16 -9.01
N PRO A 39 -24.22 3.14 -8.51
CA PRO A 39 -24.09 3.67 -7.15
C PRO A 39 -24.18 2.61 -6.04
N SER A 40 -24.99 1.55 -6.23
CA SER A 40 -25.05 0.45 -5.27
C SER A 40 -23.76 -0.37 -5.23
N THR A 41 -23.08 -0.54 -6.37
CA THR A 41 -21.79 -1.23 -6.43
C THR A 41 -20.73 -0.47 -5.64
N LEU A 42 -20.69 0.86 -5.81
CA LEU A 42 -19.79 1.71 -5.02
C LEU A 42 -20.13 1.64 -3.53
N ALA A 43 -21.42 1.65 -3.17
CA ALA A 43 -21.86 1.50 -1.79
C ALA A 43 -21.42 0.17 -1.19
N ASP A 44 -21.53 -0.94 -1.92
CA ASP A 44 -21.12 -2.27 -1.48
C ASP A 44 -19.62 -2.36 -1.21
N TYR A 45 -18.80 -1.69 -2.04
CA TYR A 45 -17.35 -1.59 -1.80
C TYR A 45 -17.04 -0.79 -0.53
N GLU A 46 -17.65 0.39 -0.39
CA GLU A 46 -17.42 1.27 0.75
C GLU A 46 -17.97 0.72 2.07
N LEU A 47 -18.99 -0.09 2.03
CA LEU A 47 -19.58 -0.73 3.21
C LEU A 47 -18.96 -2.09 3.54
N GLY A 48 -18.04 -2.59 2.68
CA GLY A 48 -17.39 -3.88 2.85
C GLY A 48 -18.35 -5.07 2.67
N VAL A 49 -19.47 -4.86 1.97
CA VAL A 49 -20.44 -5.92 1.65
C VAL A 49 -19.82 -6.87 0.63
N THR A 50 -19.16 -6.33 -0.39
CA THR A 50 -18.45 -7.10 -1.40
C THR A 50 -16.99 -7.24 -1.02
N LYS A 51 -16.54 -8.48 -0.78
CA LYS A 51 -15.14 -8.77 -0.42
C LYS A 51 -14.20 -8.84 -1.62
N ARG A 52 -14.72 -9.14 -2.80
CA ARG A 52 -13.93 -9.23 -4.03
C ARG A 52 -14.25 -8.02 -4.91
N ILE A 53 -13.37 -7.05 -4.92
CA ILE A 53 -13.43 -5.90 -5.80
C ILE A 53 -12.62 -6.24 -7.06
N PRO A 54 -13.16 -6.06 -8.28
CA PRO A 54 -12.37 -6.25 -9.50
C PRO A 54 -11.16 -5.30 -9.54
N PRO A 55 -9.98 -5.76 -9.98
CA PRO A 55 -8.79 -4.90 -10.09
C PRO A 55 -9.03 -3.64 -10.92
N GLU A 56 -9.86 -3.73 -11.94
CA GLU A 56 -10.24 -2.62 -12.81
C GLU A 56 -10.99 -1.53 -12.04
N SER A 57 -11.87 -1.93 -11.11
CA SER A 57 -12.58 -0.98 -10.23
C SER A 57 -11.63 -0.29 -9.26
N VAL A 58 -10.62 -1.00 -8.77
CA VAL A 58 -9.58 -0.42 -7.90
C VAL A 58 -8.75 0.61 -8.68
N GLU A 59 -8.40 0.30 -9.92
CA GLU A 59 -7.66 1.20 -10.80
C GLU A 59 -8.45 2.49 -11.07
N LEU A 60 -9.74 2.37 -11.38
CA LEU A 60 -10.62 3.52 -11.59
C LEU A 60 -10.73 4.39 -10.33
N MET A 61 -10.95 3.78 -9.15
CA MET A 61 -11.02 4.50 -7.89
C MET A 61 -9.68 5.16 -7.54
N SER A 62 -8.57 4.45 -7.70
CA SER A 62 -7.22 4.97 -7.44
C SER A 62 -6.92 6.21 -8.28
N THR A 63 -7.28 6.17 -9.56
CA THR A 63 -7.08 7.27 -10.50
C THR A 63 -8.03 8.43 -10.22
N ALA A 64 -9.32 8.18 -10.07
CA ALA A 64 -10.34 9.22 -9.86
C ALA A 64 -10.19 9.95 -8.52
N TYR A 65 -9.67 9.26 -7.50
CA TYR A 65 -9.47 9.82 -6.15
C TYR A 65 -8.05 10.39 -5.95
N HIS A 66 -7.15 10.24 -6.94
CA HIS A 66 -5.73 10.54 -6.77
C HIS A 66 -5.15 9.84 -5.55
N ALA A 67 -5.48 8.55 -5.37
CA ALA A 67 -5.16 7.73 -4.22
C ALA A 67 -4.42 6.45 -4.65
N PRO A 68 -3.15 6.54 -5.09
CA PRO A 68 -2.37 5.39 -5.55
C PRO A 68 -2.16 4.31 -4.48
N GLU A 69 -2.26 4.68 -3.20
CA GLU A 69 -2.22 3.76 -2.06
C GLU A 69 -3.32 2.69 -2.09
N LEU A 70 -4.45 2.95 -2.74
CA LEU A 70 -5.54 1.99 -2.89
C LEU A 70 -5.10 0.72 -3.65
N ARG A 71 -4.20 0.87 -4.61
CA ARG A 71 -3.61 -0.26 -5.36
C ARG A 71 -2.77 -1.15 -4.43
N ASN A 72 -1.92 -0.53 -3.60
CA ASN A 72 -1.11 -1.27 -2.62
C ASN A 72 -2.01 -1.98 -1.60
N TYR A 73 -3.01 -1.28 -1.06
CA TYR A 73 -3.98 -1.87 -0.15
C TYR A 73 -4.68 -3.08 -0.76
N TYR A 74 -5.17 -2.97 -2.00
CA TYR A 74 -5.81 -4.08 -2.71
C TYR A 74 -4.87 -5.27 -2.87
N CYS A 75 -3.65 -5.01 -3.36
CA CYS A 75 -2.67 -6.07 -3.55
C CYS A 75 -2.32 -6.77 -2.23
N LYS A 76 -2.18 -6.02 -1.13
CA LYS A 76 -1.77 -6.58 0.16
C LYS A 76 -2.90 -7.33 0.89
N HIS A 77 -4.14 -6.83 0.85
CA HIS A 77 -5.22 -7.32 1.72
C HIS A 77 -6.30 -8.13 0.98
N ILE A 78 -6.43 -7.97 -0.33
CA ILE A 78 -7.52 -8.57 -1.10
C ILE A 78 -6.99 -9.56 -2.14
N CYS A 79 -5.89 -9.22 -2.83
CA CYS A 79 -5.30 -10.08 -3.86
C CYS A 79 -4.58 -11.27 -3.20
N PRO A 80 -4.93 -12.52 -3.55
CA PRO A 80 -4.27 -13.70 -2.97
C PRO A 80 -2.79 -13.83 -3.35
N LEU A 81 -2.33 -13.09 -4.35
CA LEU A 81 -0.93 -13.07 -4.79
C LEU A 81 -0.11 -11.95 -4.13
N GLY A 82 -0.69 -11.18 -3.20
CA GLY A 82 -0.07 -10.01 -2.60
C GLY A 82 0.68 -10.25 -1.29
N ALA A 83 0.88 -11.51 -0.90
CA ALA A 83 1.52 -11.85 0.39
C ALA A 83 2.88 -11.17 0.58
N ASP A 84 3.70 -11.12 -0.48
CA ASP A 84 5.06 -10.60 -0.45
C ASP A 84 5.15 -9.10 -0.81
N ILE A 85 3.99 -8.43 -1.01
CA ILE A 85 3.98 -7.00 -1.31
C ILE A 85 4.11 -6.22 0.01
N PRO A 86 5.07 -5.29 0.14
CA PRO A 86 5.19 -4.47 1.33
C PRO A 86 3.97 -3.56 1.49
N GLU A 87 3.47 -3.48 2.72
CA GLU A 87 2.32 -2.63 3.05
C GLU A 87 2.74 -1.16 3.15
N ILE A 88 1.91 -0.29 2.57
CA ILE A 88 2.00 1.17 2.75
C ILE A 88 0.86 1.55 3.69
N ASN A 89 1.16 1.76 4.98
CA ASN A 89 0.15 2.06 5.98
C ASN A 89 -0.35 3.51 5.92
N ASP A 90 0.54 4.44 5.55
CA ASP A 90 0.24 5.87 5.39
C ASP A 90 1.13 6.49 4.32
N ILE A 91 0.59 7.42 3.54
CA ILE A 91 1.42 8.33 2.75
C ILE A 91 1.94 9.39 3.74
N GLU A 92 3.14 9.13 4.26
CA GLU A 92 3.84 10.08 5.12
C GLU A 92 4.21 11.35 4.34
N ASP A 93 4.42 12.45 5.04
CA ASP A 93 4.97 13.65 4.45
C ASP A 93 6.33 13.35 3.80
N LEU A 94 6.60 13.95 2.65
CA LEU A 94 7.78 13.65 1.83
C LEU A 94 9.10 13.82 2.58
N ASP A 95 9.21 14.78 3.48
CA ASP A 95 10.36 15.01 4.34
C ASP A 95 10.60 13.85 5.32
N ARG A 96 9.55 13.34 5.96
CA ARG A 96 9.61 12.13 6.82
C ARG A 96 10.04 10.89 6.03
N LEU A 97 9.44 10.70 4.86
CA LEU A 97 9.79 9.60 3.96
C LEU A 97 11.25 9.69 3.52
N THR A 98 11.74 10.91 3.23
CA THR A 98 13.14 11.15 2.88
C THR A 98 14.08 10.77 4.02
N ILE A 99 13.76 11.16 5.25
CA ILE A 99 14.58 10.80 6.43
C ILE A 99 14.65 9.27 6.60
N LYS A 100 13.51 8.59 6.47
CA LYS A 100 13.46 7.12 6.53
C LYS A 100 14.29 6.47 5.41
N ALA A 101 14.16 6.95 4.19
CA ALA A 101 14.92 6.45 3.05
C ALA A 101 16.43 6.57 3.29
N VAL A 102 16.89 7.74 3.71
CA VAL A 102 18.32 7.99 4.00
C VAL A 102 18.82 7.09 5.13
N ALA A 103 18.03 6.90 6.20
CA ALA A 103 18.39 6.02 7.30
C ALA A 103 18.57 4.55 6.84
N ILE A 104 17.68 4.06 5.97
CA ILE A 104 17.78 2.71 5.40
C ILE A 104 18.99 2.61 4.46
N PHE A 105 19.18 3.58 3.58
CA PHE A 105 20.28 3.55 2.59
C PHE A 105 21.66 3.56 3.23
N ARG A 106 21.84 4.20 4.41
CA ARG A 106 23.09 4.14 5.17
C ARG A 106 23.51 2.72 5.57
N ASN A 107 22.54 1.83 5.72
CA ASN A 107 22.81 0.44 6.12
C ASN A 107 23.04 -0.50 4.94
N LEU A 108 22.79 -0.07 3.69
CA LEU A 108 22.89 -0.93 2.52
C LEU A 108 24.32 -1.43 2.25
N GLY A 109 25.35 -0.65 2.58
CA GLY A 109 26.73 -1.12 2.48
C GLY A 109 27.00 -2.35 3.35
N ASN A 110 26.54 -2.34 4.61
CA ASN A 110 26.64 -3.50 5.50
C ASN A 110 25.83 -4.69 5.00
N VAL A 111 24.65 -4.46 4.44
CA VAL A 111 23.81 -5.53 3.82
C VAL A 111 24.52 -6.16 2.63
N GLN A 112 25.17 -5.34 1.79
CA GLN A 112 25.97 -5.81 0.65
C GLN A 112 27.12 -6.69 1.12
N ASP A 113 27.90 -6.26 2.09
CA ASP A 113 29.05 -7.01 2.59
C ASP A 113 28.61 -8.35 3.20
N GLN A 114 27.54 -8.33 4.00
CA GLN A 114 26.98 -9.55 4.59
C GLN A 114 26.44 -10.52 3.52
N LEU A 115 25.76 -10.02 2.51
CA LEU A 115 25.23 -10.85 1.43
C LEU A 115 26.35 -11.54 0.65
N ILE A 116 27.41 -10.83 0.31
CA ILE A 116 28.60 -11.40 -0.36
C ILE A 116 29.19 -12.51 0.49
N THR A 117 29.38 -12.27 1.81
CA THR A 117 29.99 -13.24 2.72
C THR A 117 29.17 -14.52 2.85
N ILE A 118 27.84 -14.39 3.01
CA ILE A 118 26.91 -15.55 3.20
C ILE A 118 26.78 -16.37 1.91
N THR A 119 26.92 -15.74 0.75
CA THR A 119 26.71 -16.43 -0.54
C THR A 119 28.00 -16.91 -1.21
N GLU A 120 29.14 -16.79 -0.55
CA GLU A 120 30.45 -17.10 -1.11
C GLU A 120 30.58 -18.58 -1.56
N ASP A 121 30.03 -19.51 -0.80
CA ASP A 121 30.03 -20.93 -1.12
C ASP A 121 28.75 -21.42 -1.85
N GLY A 122 27.76 -20.52 -2.04
CA GLY A 122 26.49 -20.80 -2.71
C GLY A 122 25.50 -21.60 -1.86
N VAL A 123 25.75 -21.78 -0.56
CA VAL A 123 24.87 -22.51 0.38
C VAL A 123 24.66 -21.65 1.63
N ILE A 124 23.42 -21.50 2.05
CA ILE A 124 23.09 -20.77 3.30
C ILE A 124 23.01 -21.81 4.42
N SER A 125 24.00 -21.80 5.32
CA SER A 125 24.06 -22.68 6.50
C SER A 125 23.04 -22.27 7.59
N GLU A 126 22.79 -23.15 8.55
CA GLU A 126 21.82 -22.88 9.63
C GLU A 126 22.23 -21.68 10.51
N ASP A 127 23.51 -21.47 10.74
CA ASP A 127 24.05 -20.34 11.50
C ASP A 127 24.06 -19.03 10.72
N GLU A 128 23.95 -19.07 9.40
CA GLU A 128 23.82 -17.90 8.52
C GLU A 128 22.38 -17.43 8.32
N ARG A 129 21.41 -18.30 8.56
CA ARG A 129 19.98 -17.97 8.42
C ARG A 129 19.54 -16.68 9.13
N PRO A 130 19.97 -16.41 10.37
CA PRO A 130 19.60 -15.15 11.03
C PRO A 130 20.15 -13.92 10.32
N ARG A 131 21.36 -14.00 9.74
CA ARG A 131 21.95 -12.90 8.95
C ARG A 131 21.20 -12.72 7.64
N MET A 132 20.85 -13.82 6.97
CA MET A 132 20.04 -13.78 5.76
C MET A 132 18.66 -13.16 6.02
N GLN A 133 18.03 -13.50 7.16
CA GLN A 133 16.77 -12.89 7.55
C GLN A 133 16.90 -11.38 7.76
N PHE A 134 17.97 -10.92 8.43
CA PHE A 134 18.25 -9.49 8.58
C PHE A 134 18.42 -8.77 7.22
N ILE A 135 19.08 -9.41 6.26
CA ILE A 135 19.23 -8.88 4.91
C ILE A 135 17.85 -8.74 4.25
N ILE A 136 17.03 -9.78 4.28
CA ILE A 136 15.67 -9.78 3.73
C ILE A 136 14.83 -8.68 4.37
N ASP A 137 14.80 -8.58 5.70
CA ASP A 137 14.05 -7.56 6.43
C ASP A 137 14.47 -6.13 6.06
N THR A 138 15.77 -5.95 5.76
CA THR A 138 16.29 -4.65 5.32
C THR A 138 15.87 -4.33 3.88
N LEU A 139 15.90 -5.30 3.00
CA LEU A 139 15.45 -5.15 1.61
C LEU A 139 13.94 -4.91 1.53
N ASP A 140 13.15 -5.54 2.41
CA ASP A 140 11.71 -5.27 2.54
C ASP A 140 11.43 -3.82 2.94
N LYS A 141 12.23 -3.26 3.85
CA LYS A 141 12.16 -1.84 4.21
C LYS A 141 12.50 -0.93 3.03
N VAL A 142 13.52 -1.28 2.22
CA VAL A 142 13.84 -0.57 0.98
C VAL A 142 12.66 -0.62 0.00
N SER A 143 12.08 -1.80 -0.18
CA SER A 143 10.92 -2.01 -1.04
C SER A 143 9.71 -1.17 -0.60
N SER A 144 9.42 -1.14 0.71
CA SER A 144 8.35 -0.34 1.29
C SER A 144 8.56 1.16 1.03
N VAL A 145 9.77 1.67 1.27
CA VAL A 145 10.10 3.08 0.97
C VAL A 145 9.98 3.39 -0.51
N ALA A 146 10.45 2.49 -1.38
CA ALA A 146 10.33 2.67 -2.82
C ALA A 146 8.86 2.74 -3.29
N GLN A 147 7.98 1.89 -2.73
CA GLN A 147 6.55 1.95 -3.01
C GLN A 147 5.92 3.26 -2.51
N SER A 148 6.29 3.70 -1.31
CA SER A 148 5.81 4.97 -0.76
C SER A 148 6.23 6.17 -1.62
N LEU A 149 7.48 6.20 -2.10
CA LEU A 149 7.97 7.24 -3.01
C LEU A 149 7.22 7.27 -4.35
N LYS A 150 6.84 6.10 -4.90
CA LYS A 150 6.03 6.03 -6.12
C LYS A 150 4.64 6.65 -5.95
N CYS A 151 4.11 6.71 -4.74
CA CYS A 151 2.84 7.39 -4.47
C CYS A 151 2.98 8.92 -4.54
N TRP A 152 4.20 9.46 -4.50
CA TRP A 152 4.49 10.89 -4.63
C TRP A 152 4.85 11.31 -6.06
N ALA A 153 5.19 10.37 -6.93
CA ALA A 153 5.59 10.64 -8.32
C ALA A 153 4.39 10.69 -9.26
#